data_3a924eb786893750fa7575ba7a3bbbcd
#
_entry.id   3a924eb786893750fa7575ba7a3bbbcd
#
_cell.length_a   1.000
_cell.length_b   1.000
_cell.length_c   1.000
_cell.angle_alpha   90.00
_cell.angle_beta   90.00
_cell.angle_gamma   90.00
#
_symmetry.space_group_name_H-M   'P 1'
#
loop_
_entity.id
_entity.type
_entity.pdbx_description
1 polymer ?
#
loop_
_entity_poly.entity_id
_entity_poly.type
_entity_poly.pdbx_seq_one_letter_code
_entity_poly.pdbx_strand_id
1 'polypeptide(L)'
;MIIDAHSHILSLAADPQFTVDYGREGSLCIYRSMGRLPSHRLPTEEEWEASGFARSGWPLIGPAESRRDHPGFDKIVVLAVSPQYLEGRLIGTVDTSGQLGVDGPPDPEKCNDYIAAVVRAEPGLFVGFASVNPAFRGPAAAVAELERAVTELGLAGLKLYPMYQHWAANDRDLAFPVYRKAADLGIPVMIHQAGSTRIDAKLELGRPALLDDIGREFRDLTVIIAHCGLPWVDEALFLLTKHPNFYAELSYLIATLTRRDLFLFLHRCEPAFVPLEKIFFGTDYPGFLYDPVKLRDKLMGVNEEAAVVSLPPVPAQKLDGIMGDNFAAVLGLGGT
;
A
#
# COMPACT_ATOMS: atom_id res chain seq x y z
N MET A 1 -6.70 19.52 -0.31
CA MET A 1 -6.18 18.65 -1.39
C MET A 1 -6.74 17.25 -1.23
N ILE A 2 -7.07 16.54 -2.33
CA ILE A 2 -7.56 15.15 -2.28
C ILE A 2 -6.45 14.23 -2.81
N ILE A 3 -5.91 13.36 -1.95
CA ILE A 3 -4.77 12.47 -2.28
C ILE A 3 -5.14 11.03 -1.97
N ASP A 4 -4.96 10.14 -2.95
CA ASP A 4 -4.87 8.71 -2.69
C ASP A 4 -3.42 8.36 -2.34
N ALA A 5 -3.16 8.09 -1.06
CA ALA A 5 -1.81 7.81 -0.56
C ALA A 5 -1.32 6.38 -0.87
N HIS A 6 -2.19 5.49 -1.40
CA HIS A 6 -1.86 4.10 -1.66
C HIS A 6 -2.60 3.58 -2.88
N SER A 7 -1.92 3.55 -4.00
CA SER A 7 -2.45 3.01 -5.25
C SER A 7 -1.36 2.26 -6.01
N HIS A 8 -1.78 1.36 -6.89
CA HIS A 8 -0.89 0.61 -7.76
C HIS A 8 -1.28 0.81 -9.21
N ILE A 9 -0.28 0.93 -10.05
CA ILE A 9 -0.42 0.78 -11.50
C ILE A 9 0.27 -0.53 -11.82
N LEU A 10 -0.52 -1.57 -12.03
CA LEU A 10 -0.03 -2.93 -12.10
C LEU A 10 -0.28 -3.52 -13.49
N SER A 11 0.81 -3.96 -14.09
CA SER A 11 0.81 -5.05 -15.03
C SER A 11 1.56 -6.18 -14.34
N LEU A 12 0.87 -7.10 -13.69
CA LEU A 12 1.52 -8.23 -13.04
C LEU A 12 1.80 -9.31 -14.08
N ALA A 13 3.07 -9.47 -14.45
CA ALA A 13 3.52 -10.72 -15.02
C ALA A 13 3.81 -11.69 -13.86
N ALA A 14 2.92 -12.59 -13.62
CA ALA A 14 3.18 -13.73 -12.75
C ALA A 14 3.63 -14.91 -13.60
N ASP A 15 4.49 -15.79 -13.05
CA ASP A 15 4.65 -17.13 -13.59
C ASP A 15 3.24 -17.73 -13.75
N PRO A 16 2.81 -18.16 -14.96
CA PRO A 16 1.47 -18.69 -15.17
C PRO A 16 1.14 -19.84 -14.20
N GLN A 17 2.13 -20.68 -13.86
CA GLN A 17 1.95 -21.76 -12.90
C GLN A 17 1.73 -21.23 -11.48
N PHE A 18 2.43 -20.15 -11.09
CA PHE A 18 2.22 -19.50 -9.82
C PHE A 18 0.81 -18.88 -9.71
N THR A 19 0.32 -18.28 -10.79
CA THR A 19 -1.05 -17.73 -10.83
C THR A 19 -2.10 -18.83 -10.66
N VAL A 20 -1.84 -20.05 -11.20
CA VAL A 20 -2.73 -21.19 -11.00
C VAL A 20 -2.66 -21.72 -9.55
N ASP A 21 -1.46 -21.91 -9.01
CA ASP A 21 -1.28 -22.56 -7.71
C ASP A 21 -1.59 -21.62 -6.53
N TYR A 22 -1.08 -20.39 -6.57
CA TYR A 22 -1.23 -19.42 -5.47
C TYR A 22 -2.34 -18.39 -5.72
N GLY A 23 -2.63 -18.06 -6.95
CA GLY A 23 -3.71 -17.15 -7.32
C GLY A 23 -5.06 -17.68 -6.85
N ARG A 24 -5.30 -18.97 -7.04
CA ARG A 24 -6.51 -19.66 -6.60
C ARG A 24 -6.65 -19.63 -5.06
N GLU A 25 -5.60 -19.96 -4.34
CA GLU A 25 -5.61 -19.99 -2.87
C GLU A 25 -5.59 -18.59 -2.25
N GLY A 26 -4.75 -17.69 -2.77
CA GLY A 26 -4.66 -16.31 -2.30
C GLY A 26 -5.90 -15.46 -2.61
N SER A 27 -6.58 -15.76 -3.71
CA SER A 27 -7.80 -15.05 -4.09
C SER A 27 -9.06 -15.55 -3.40
N LEU A 28 -9.02 -16.68 -2.70
CA LEU A 28 -10.17 -17.28 -2.06
C LEU A 28 -10.95 -16.36 -1.12
N CYS A 29 -10.24 -15.58 -0.32
CA CYS A 29 -10.85 -14.64 0.60
C CYS A 29 -11.63 -13.56 -0.15
N ILE A 30 -11.08 -13.06 -1.26
CA ILE A 30 -11.71 -12.05 -2.12
C ILE A 30 -13.00 -12.61 -2.71
N TYR A 31 -12.97 -13.81 -3.25
CA TYR A 31 -14.14 -14.42 -3.88
C TYR A 31 -15.23 -14.79 -2.88
N ARG A 32 -14.83 -15.21 -1.69
CA ARG A 32 -15.78 -15.44 -0.58
C ARG A 32 -16.49 -14.15 -0.19
N SER A 33 -15.75 -13.04 -0.09
CA SER A 33 -16.35 -11.74 0.23
C SER A 33 -17.28 -11.22 -0.87
N MET A 34 -17.04 -11.62 -2.12
CA MET A 34 -17.90 -11.27 -3.26
C MET A 34 -19.08 -12.24 -3.46
N GLY A 35 -19.22 -13.29 -2.64
CA GLY A 35 -20.27 -14.29 -2.75
C GLY A 35 -20.20 -15.16 -4.03
N ARG A 36 -19.06 -15.19 -4.71
CA ARG A 36 -18.88 -15.89 -5.97
C ARG A 36 -18.34 -17.31 -5.84
N LEU A 37 -17.82 -17.67 -4.68
CA LEU A 37 -17.23 -18.98 -4.40
C LEU A 37 -17.67 -19.51 -3.04
N PRO A 38 -17.61 -20.85 -2.83
CA PRO A 38 -17.96 -21.47 -1.55
C PRO A 38 -17.15 -20.90 -0.40
N SER A 39 -17.80 -20.62 0.73
CA SER A 39 -17.15 -20.00 1.90
C SER A 39 -16.38 -21.00 2.80
N HIS A 40 -16.51 -22.30 2.57
CA HIS A 40 -16.08 -23.35 3.50
C HIS A 40 -15.09 -24.37 2.90
N ARG A 41 -14.78 -24.26 1.64
CA ARG A 41 -13.83 -25.14 0.94
C ARG A 41 -13.10 -24.36 -0.18
N LEU A 42 -12.03 -24.94 -0.72
CA LEU A 42 -11.41 -24.46 -1.93
C LEU A 42 -12.35 -24.65 -3.13
N PRO A 43 -12.41 -23.72 -4.09
CA PRO A 43 -13.14 -23.93 -5.32
C PRO A 43 -12.52 -25.08 -6.10
N THR A 44 -13.37 -25.82 -6.84
CA THR A 44 -12.87 -26.75 -7.85
C THR A 44 -12.19 -25.97 -8.99
N GLU A 45 -11.44 -26.68 -9.81
CA GLU A 45 -10.79 -26.07 -10.99
C GLU A 45 -11.86 -25.48 -11.95
N GLU A 46 -12.96 -26.19 -12.14
CA GLU A 46 -14.09 -25.72 -12.96
C GLU A 46 -14.73 -24.43 -12.39
N GLU A 47 -14.98 -24.38 -11.07
CA GLU A 47 -15.51 -23.18 -10.41
C GLU A 47 -14.54 -21.99 -10.50
N TRP A 48 -13.23 -22.26 -10.40
CA TRP A 48 -12.19 -21.26 -10.54
C TRP A 48 -12.13 -20.70 -11.96
N GLU A 49 -12.13 -21.57 -12.97
CA GLU A 49 -12.16 -21.17 -14.38
C GLU A 49 -13.44 -20.40 -14.75
N ALA A 50 -14.59 -20.87 -14.25
CA ALA A 50 -15.88 -20.24 -14.49
C ALA A 50 -15.99 -18.86 -13.82
N SER A 51 -15.24 -18.60 -12.76
CA SER A 51 -15.18 -17.29 -12.09
C SER A 51 -14.61 -16.18 -12.98
N GLY A 52 -13.91 -16.55 -14.08
CA GLY A 52 -13.26 -15.64 -15.01
C GLY A 52 -11.91 -15.10 -14.52
N PHE A 53 -11.52 -15.42 -13.31
CA PHE A 53 -10.29 -14.91 -12.70
C PHE A 53 -9.01 -15.61 -13.19
N ALA A 54 -9.13 -16.90 -13.51
CA ALA A 54 -8.02 -17.66 -14.09
C ALA A 54 -7.55 -17.09 -15.44
N ARG A 55 -8.43 -16.36 -16.13
CA ARG A 55 -8.16 -15.78 -17.45
C ARG A 55 -7.82 -14.29 -17.42
N SER A 56 -8.28 -13.56 -16.41
CA SER A 56 -8.12 -12.10 -16.39
C SER A 56 -6.86 -11.66 -15.64
N GLY A 57 -6.28 -12.51 -14.79
CA GLY A 57 -5.24 -12.04 -13.90
C GLY A 57 -5.72 -10.83 -13.07
N TRP A 58 -4.81 -10.13 -12.45
CA TRP A 58 -5.10 -8.78 -11.97
C TRP A 58 -5.34 -7.90 -13.21
N PRO A 59 -6.38 -7.06 -13.23
CA PRO A 59 -6.62 -6.20 -14.37
C PRO A 59 -5.36 -5.37 -14.65
N LEU A 60 -4.97 -5.32 -15.94
CA LEU A 60 -3.94 -4.41 -16.37
C LEU A 60 -4.46 -3.00 -16.16
N ILE A 61 -3.93 -2.32 -15.15
CA ILE A 61 -4.28 -0.94 -14.85
C ILE A 61 -3.11 -0.06 -15.24
N GLY A 62 -3.27 0.66 -16.33
CA GLY A 62 -2.35 1.69 -16.76
C GLY A 62 -2.67 3.06 -16.14
N PRO A 63 -1.85 4.09 -16.46
CA PRO A 63 -2.08 5.46 -15.98
C PRO A 63 -3.45 6.01 -16.41
N ALA A 64 -3.91 5.68 -17.63
CA ALA A 64 -5.18 6.18 -18.16
C ALA A 64 -6.39 5.61 -17.39
N GLU A 65 -6.36 4.33 -17.06
CA GLU A 65 -7.38 3.68 -16.25
C GLU A 65 -7.37 4.24 -14.83
N SER A 66 -6.18 4.36 -14.22
CA SER A 66 -6.03 4.93 -12.88
C SER A 66 -6.59 6.35 -12.82
N ARG A 67 -6.26 7.22 -13.78
CA ARG A 67 -6.83 8.57 -13.87
C ARG A 67 -8.35 8.54 -14.00
N ARG A 68 -8.89 7.70 -14.91
CA ARG A 68 -10.33 7.60 -15.14
C ARG A 68 -11.10 7.22 -13.88
N ASP A 69 -10.51 6.33 -13.09
CA ASP A 69 -11.16 5.76 -11.92
C ASP A 69 -10.94 6.60 -10.64
N HIS A 70 -10.11 7.67 -10.72
CA HIS A 70 -9.88 8.65 -9.64
C HIS A 70 -10.38 10.07 -10.00
N PRO A 71 -11.64 10.27 -10.43
CA PRO A 71 -12.10 11.60 -10.76
C PRO A 71 -12.13 12.50 -9.51
N GLY A 72 -11.55 13.70 -9.64
CA GLY A 72 -11.50 14.69 -8.55
C GLY A 72 -10.41 14.44 -7.51
N PHE A 73 -9.47 13.54 -7.75
CA PHE A 73 -8.25 13.45 -6.96
C PHE A 73 -7.19 14.41 -7.52
N ASP A 74 -6.51 15.12 -6.62
CA ASP A 74 -5.42 16.05 -6.98
C ASP A 74 -4.10 15.30 -7.18
N LYS A 75 -3.87 14.23 -6.39
CA LYS A 75 -2.69 13.36 -6.47
C LYS A 75 -3.04 11.90 -6.24
N ILE A 76 -2.29 11.03 -6.90
CA ILE A 76 -2.34 9.58 -6.73
C ILE A 76 -0.91 9.10 -6.47
N VAL A 77 -0.68 8.50 -5.31
CA VAL A 77 0.62 7.92 -4.99
C VAL A 77 0.68 6.50 -5.55
N VAL A 78 1.54 6.31 -6.54
CA VAL A 78 1.73 5.03 -7.19
C VAL A 78 2.96 4.33 -6.64
N LEU A 79 2.74 3.13 -6.12
CA LEU A 79 3.72 2.36 -5.39
C LEU A 79 4.37 1.32 -6.30
N ALA A 80 5.69 1.35 -6.43
CA ALA A 80 6.42 0.28 -7.09
C ALA A 80 6.25 -1.04 -6.32
N VAL A 81 6.28 -2.15 -7.05
CA VAL A 81 6.28 -3.50 -6.48
C VAL A 81 7.57 -4.18 -6.88
N SER A 82 8.53 -4.23 -5.95
CA SER A 82 9.78 -4.93 -6.17
C SER A 82 9.58 -6.45 -6.24
N PRO A 83 10.45 -7.18 -6.94
CA PRO A 83 10.29 -8.60 -7.17
C PRO A 83 10.13 -9.40 -5.87
N GLN A 84 9.20 -10.33 -5.90
CA GLN A 84 8.91 -11.25 -4.80
C GLN A 84 9.34 -12.65 -5.22
N TYR A 85 10.15 -13.29 -4.39
CA TYR A 85 10.67 -14.64 -4.65
C TYR A 85 10.31 -15.58 -3.50
N LEU A 86 9.93 -16.79 -3.84
CA LEU A 86 9.75 -17.89 -2.89
C LEU A 86 10.55 -19.09 -3.38
N GLU A 87 11.44 -19.60 -2.53
CA GLU A 87 12.32 -20.74 -2.86
C GLU A 87 13.07 -20.58 -4.19
N GLY A 88 13.50 -19.36 -4.50
CA GLY A 88 14.21 -19.04 -5.74
C GLY A 88 13.33 -18.86 -6.98
N ARG A 89 12.00 -18.99 -6.86
CA ARG A 89 11.05 -18.72 -7.94
C ARG A 89 10.49 -17.32 -7.82
N LEU A 90 10.39 -16.61 -8.95
CA LEU A 90 9.72 -15.31 -9.03
C LEU A 90 8.21 -15.51 -8.89
N ILE A 91 7.62 -14.99 -7.81
CA ILE A 91 6.21 -15.17 -7.48
C ILE A 91 5.35 -13.92 -7.71
N GLY A 92 5.98 -12.79 -7.92
CA GLY A 92 5.28 -11.55 -8.24
C GLY A 92 6.25 -10.48 -8.71
N THR A 93 5.89 -9.80 -9.78
CA THR A 93 6.62 -8.66 -10.34
C THR A 93 5.71 -7.80 -11.18
N VAL A 94 6.20 -6.63 -11.57
CA VAL A 94 5.54 -5.77 -12.55
C VAL A 94 6.00 -6.14 -13.95
N ASP A 95 5.07 -6.38 -14.87
CA ASP A 95 5.39 -6.52 -16.29
C ASP A 95 5.65 -5.13 -16.87
N THR A 96 6.88 -4.89 -17.29
CA THR A 96 7.29 -3.65 -17.94
C THR A 96 7.31 -3.77 -19.46
N SER A 97 6.94 -4.94 -20.02
CA SER A 97 7.02 -5.19 -21.45
C SER A 97 6.03 -4.31 -22.25
N GLY A 98 6.59 -3.45 -23.08
CA GLY A 98 5.85 -2.66 -24.06
C GLY A 98 5.03 -1.50 -23.49
N GLN A 99 5.16 -1.13 -22.23
CA GLN A 99 4.44 -0.01 -21.65
C GLN A 99 5.37 1.18 -21.32
N LEU A 100 4.96 2.37 -21.72
CA LEU A 100 5.58 3.67 -21.41
C LEU A 100 7.07 3.82 -21.80
N GLY A 101 7.54 3.14 -22.84
CA GLY A 101 8.89 3.33 -23.36
C GLY A 101 10.00 2.71 -22.48
N VAL A 102 9.65 1.75 -21.65
CA VAL A 102 10.63 0.91 -20.97
C VAL A 102 11.03 -0.20 -21.95
N ASP A 103 12.16 -0.02 -22.63
CA ASP A 103 12.65 -0.96 -23.64
C ASP A 103 13.16 -2.26 -23.00
N GLY A 104 12.83 -3.38 -23.62
CA GLY A 104 13.36 -4.69 -23.31
C GLY A 104 12.31 -5.73 -22.86
N PRO A 105 12.75 -6.98 -22.67
CA PRO A 105 11.88 -8.01 -22.11
C PRO A 105 11.46 -7.63 -20.67
N PRO A 106 10.38 -8.23 -20.14
CA PRO A 106 9.97 -8.01 -18.76
C PRO A 106 11.15 -8.18 -17.82
N ASP A 107 11.58 -7.09 -17.20
CA ASP A 107 12.64 -7.11 -16.20
C ASP A 107 12.01 -6.72 -14.86
N PRO A 108 11.84 -7.70 -13.96
CA PRO A 108 11.23 -7.46 -12.66
C PRO A 108 11.99 -6.42 -11.81
N GLU A 109 13.27 -6.18 -12.15
CA GLU A 109 14.08 -5.19 -11.43
C GLU A 109 13.84 -3.75 -11.88
N LYS A 110 13.15 -3.56 -13.01
CA LYS A 110 12.78 -2.25 -13.55
C LYS A 110 11.46 -1.69 -13.00
N CYS A 111 10.96 -2.22 -11.89
CA CYS A 111 9.73 -1.70 -11.29
C CYS A 111 9.80 -0.20 -10.96
N ASN A 112 10.95 0.30 -10.53
CA ASN A 112 11.16 1.71 -10.24
C ASN A 112 11.21 2.56 -11.50
N ASP A 113 11.85 2.07 -12.58
CA ASP A 113 11.88 2.72 -13.90
C ASP A 113 10.47 2.86 -14.48
N TYR A 114 9.65 1.82 -14.33
CA TYR A 114 8.25 1.84 -14.75
C TYR A 114 7.45 2.90 -14.00
N ILE A 115 7.50 2.94 -12.68
CA ILE A 115 6.80 3.96 -11.88
C ILE A 115 7.32 5.37 -12.21
N ALA A 116 8.62 5.54 -12.42
CA ALA A 116 9.17 6.82 -12.84
C ALA A 116 8.64 7.25 -14.22
N ALA A 117 8.47 6.30 -15.15
CA ALA A 117 7.85 6.59 -16.45
C ALA A 117 6.38 7.02 -16.31
N VAL A 118 5.62 6.39 -15.43
CA VAL A 118 4.24 6.80 -15.09
C VAL A 118 4.21 8.23 -14.57
N VAL A 119 5.07 8.57 -13.61
CA VAL A 119 5.14 9.92 -13.03
C VAL A 119 5.54 10.94 -14.10
N ARG A 120 6.53 10.64 -14.96
CA ARG A 120 6.93 11.54 -16.04
C ARG A 120 5.83 11.80 -17.06
N ALA A 121 4.98 10.78 -17.31
CA ALA A 121 3.84 10.95 -18.23
C ALA A 121 2.81 11.96 -17.70
N GLU A 122 2.60 12.01 -16.38
CA GLU A 122 1.62 12.91 -15.76
C GLU A 122 2.08 13.41 -14.38
N PRO A 123 3.12 14.29 -14.34
CA PRO A 123 3.71 14.74 -13.08
C PRO A 123 2.75 15.62 -12.25
N GLY A 124 1.70 16.15 -12.89
CA GLY A 124 0.63 16.89 -12.21
C GLY A 124 -0.27 16.01 -11.36
N LEU A 125 -0.36 14.71 -11.65
CA LEU A 125 -1.27 13.77 -11.00
C LEU A 125 -0.54 12.71 -10.16
N PHE A 126 0.48 12.06 -10.71
CA PHE A 126 1.15 10.94 -10.06
C PHE A 126 2.34 11.36 -9.20
N VAL A 127 2.47 10.70 -8.06
CA VAL A 127 3.65 10.73 -7.17
C VAL A 127 4.15 9.30 -7.04
N GLY A 128 5.42 9.03 -7.36
CA GLY A 128 5.96 7.67 -7.36
C GLY A 128 6.71 7.34 -6.08
N PHE A 129 6.46 6.17 -5.52
CA PHE A 129 7.29 5.58 -4.47
C PHE A 129 8.09 4.40 -5.05
N ALA A 130 9.39 4.40 -4.76
CA ALA A 130 10.28 3.30 -5.11
C ALA A 130 9.96 2.03 -4.32
N SER A 131 10.45 0.89 -4.77
CA SER A 131 10.47 -0.33 -3.99
C SER A 131 11.76 -1.10 -4.19
N VAL A 132 12.26 -1.74 -3.13
CA VAL A 132 13.44 -2.59 -3.17
C VAL A 132 13.19 -3.87 -2.37
N ASN A 133 13.93 -4.94 -2.70
CA ASN A 133 13.91 -6.18 -1.93
C ASN A 133 15.34 -6.49 -1.42
N PRO A 134 15.66 -6.18 -0.14
CA PRO A 134 17.00 -6.42 0.39
C PRO A 134 17.36 -7.91 0.53
N ALA A 135 16.36 -8.81 0.54
CA ALA A 135 16.61 -10.25 0.60
C ALA A 135 17.01 -10.85 -0.76
N PHE A 136 16.77 -10.16 -1.86
CA PHE A 136 17.00 -10.72 -3.21
C PHE A 136 18.48 -10.66 -3.64
N ARG A 137 19.06 -9.45 -3.66
CA ARG A 137 20.48 -9.24 -4.04
C ARG A 137 21.34 -8.72 -2.89
N GLY A 138 20.80 -8.77 -1.70
CA GLY A 138 21.41 -8.25 -0.49
C GLY A 138 21.17 -6.76 -0.26
N PRO A 139 21.38 -6.29 0.97
CA PRO A 139 21.08 -4.93 1.38
C PRO A 139 21.89 -3.87 0.62
N ALA A 140 23.14 -4.16 0.24
CA ALA A 140 23.97 -3.21 -0.51
C ALA A 140 23.37 -2.88 -1.89
N ALA A 141 22.86 -3.89 -2.60
CA ALA A 141 22.19 -3.70 -3.89
C ALA A 141 20.86 -2.94 -3.73
N ALA A 142 20.09 -3.26 -2.68
CA ALA A 142 18.84 -2.56 -2.37
C ALA A 142 19.09 -1.08 -2.03
N VAL A 143 20.14 -0.77 -1.28
CA VAL A 143 20.56 0.61 -0.95
C VAL A 143 20.97 1.39 -2.21
N ALA A 144 21.77 0.79 -3.09
CA ALA A 144 22.19 1.42 -4.34
C ALA A 144 20.98 1.71 -5.26
N GLU A 145 20.07 0.76 -5.38
CA GLU A 145 18.84 0.94 -6.18
C GLU A 145 17.92 2.01 -5.57
N LEU A 146 17.76 2.05 -4.25
CA LEU A 146 16.99 3.11 -3.61
C LEU A 146 17.60 4.49 -3.89
N GLU A 147 18.91 4.62 -3.76
CA GLU A 147 19.61 5.88 -4.08
C GLU A 147 19.36 6.31 -5.54
N ARG A 148 19.53 5.39 -6.48
CA ARG A 148 19.26 5.63 -7.91
C ARG A 148 17.78 6.04 -8.12
N ALA A 149 16.85 5.31 -7.52
CA ALA A 149 15.42 5.57 -7.69
C ALA A 149 15.01 6.98 -7.21
N VAL A 150 15.63 7.48 -6.16
CA VAL A 150 15.35 8.82 -5.64
C VAL A 150 16.13 9.89 -6.41
N THR A 151 17.45 9.71 -6.59
CA THR A 151 18.32 10.77 -7.13
C THR A 151 18.28 10.89 -8.65
N GLU A 152 18.08 9.79 -9.36
CA GLU A 152 18.08 9.79 -10.84
C GLU A 152 16.67 9.66 -11.42
N LEU A 153 15.79 8.88 -10.78
CA LEU A 153 14.42 8.68 -11.27
C LEU A 153 13.40 9.66 -10.66
N GLY A 154 13.75 10.36 -9.56
CA GLY A 154 12.91 11.36 -8.92
C GLY A 154 11.72 10.79 -8.13
N LEU A 155 11.83 9.55 -7.62
CA LEU A 155 10.79 8.97 -6.80
C LEU A 155 10.81 9.57 -5.39
N ALA A 156 9.62 9.84 -4.83
CA ALA A 156 9.44 10.69 -3.65
C ALA A 156 9.38 9.94 -2.32
N GLY A 157 9.40 8.62 -2.34
CA GLY A 157 9.32 7.78 -1.14
C GLY A 157 9.67 6.34 -1.44
N LEU A 158 9.60 5.50 -0.41
CA LEU A 158 9.89 4.07 -0.48
C LEU A 158 8.69 3.25 -0.03
N LYS A 159 8.32 2.21 -0.77
CA LYS A 159 7.38 1.17 -0.37
C LYS A 159 8.09 -0.16 -0.18
N LEU A 160 7.86 -0.79 0.97
CA LEU A 160 8.42 -2.10 1.32
C LEU A 160 7.33 -3.13 1.56
N TYR A 161 7.66 -4.39 1.25
CA TYR A 161 6.75 -5.54 1.35
C TYR A 161 7.37 -6.72 2.14
N PRO A 162 7.75 -6.53 3.43
CA PRO A 162 8.48 -7.53 4.19
C PRO A 162 7.81 -8.91 4.19
N MET A 163 6.50 -8.94 4.44
CA MET A 163 5.71 -10.18 4.48
C MET A 163 5.76 -10.96 3.17
N TYR A 164 5.65 -10.26 2.02
CA TYR A 164 5.64 -10.89 0.70
C TYR A 164 7.05 -11.22 0.18
N GLN A 165 8.06 -10.67 0.81
CA GLN A 165 9.47 -10.87 0.49
C GLN A 165 10.17 -11.76 1.54
N HIS A 166 9.41 -12.30 2.50
CA HIS A 166 9.82 -13.28 3.50
C HIS A 166 10.94 -12.82 4.45
N TRP A 167 10.94 -11.53 4.84
CA TRP A 167 11.86 -11.01 5.86
C TRP A 167 11.10 -10.17 6.90
N ALA A 168 11.67 -10.02 8.10
CA ALA A 168 11.05 -9.21 9.16
C ALA A 168 11.37 -7.73 8.96
N ALA A 169 10.38 -6.85 9.13
CA ALA A 169 10.59 -5.40 9.00
C ALA A 169 11.68 -4.86 9.93
N ASN A 170 11.92 -5.51 11.07
CA ASN A 170 12.99 -5.18 12.02
C ASN A 170 14.27 -6.00 11.86
N ASP A 171 14.46 -6.67 10.73
CA ASP A 171 15.72 -7.36 10.44
C ASP A 171 16.86 -6.34 10.31
N ARG A 172 17.82 -6.42 11.24
CA ARG A 172 18.89 -5.42 11.32
C ARG A 172 19.89 -5.52 10.18
N ASP A 173 20.11 -6.71 9.66
CA ASP A 173 21.09 -6.95 8.61
C ASP A 173 20.51 -6.65 7.21
N LEU A 174 19.24 -6.98 7.00
CA LEU A 174 18.57 -6.76 5.71
C LEU A 174 17.93 -5.37 5.61
N ALA A 175 17.11 -4.98 6.58
CA ALA A 175 16.22 -3.83 6.45
C ALA A 175 16.86 -2.51 6.93
N PHE A 176 17.67 -2.54 8.01
CA PHE A 176 18.21 -1.32 8.61
C PHE A 176 19.14 -0.52 7.70
N PRO A 177 19.98 -1.13 6.84
CA PRO A 177 20.74 -0.36 5.82
C PRO A 177 19.82 0.42 4.86
N VAL A 178 18.66 -0.15 4.50
CA VAL A 178 17.67 0.51 3.62
C VAL A 178 17.00 1.68 4.35
N TYR A 179 16.59 1.49 5.61
CA TYR A 179 16.00 2.58 6.43
C TYR A 179 16.98 3.73 6.65
N ARG A 180 18.24 3.43 6.90
CA ARG A 180 19.29 4.45 7.04
C ARG A 180 19.42 5.27 5.76
N LYS A 181 19.48 4.61 4.62
CA LYS A 181 19.53 5.30 3.31
C LYS A 181 18.28 6.14 3.08
N ALA A 182 17.09 5.65 3.41
CA ALA A 182 15.85 6.43 3.28
C ALA A 182 15.87 7.68 4.19
N ALA A 183 16.38 7.55 5.42
CA ALA A 183 16.56 8.68 6.33
C ALA A 183 17.59 9.70 5.78
N ASP A 184 18.72 9.23 5.26
CA ASP A 184 19.76 10.08 4.64
C ASP A 184 19.23 10.84 3.42
N LEU A 185 18.31 10.23 2.64
CA LEU A 185 17.65 10.83 1.49
C LEU A 185 16.46 11.73 1.88
N GLY A 186 16.05 11.71 3.15
CA GLY A 186 14.91 12.50 3.65
C GLY A 186 13.55 12.10 3.09
N ILE A 187 13.39 10.83 2.69
CA ILE A 187 12.15 10.32 2.10
C ILE A 187 11.33 9.48 3.09
N PRO A 188 9.98 9.50 3.01
CA PRO A 188 9.14 8.62 3.81
C PRO A 188 9.23 7.16 3.35
N VAL A 189 9.05 6.24 4.31
CA VAL A 189 8.97 4.80 4.07
C VAL A 189 7.58 4.29 4.43
N MET A 190 6.84 3.81 3.45
CA MET A 190 5.58 3.09 3.66
C MET A 190 5.86 1.59 3.70
N ILE A 191 5.44 0.92 4.76
CA ILE A 191 5.69 -0.50 4.96
C ILE A 191 4.38 -1.26 4.95
N HIS A 192 4.28 -2.31 4.11
CA HIS A 192 3.16 -3.24 4.18
C HIS A 192 3.26 -4.00 5.50
N GLN A 193 2.52 -3.52 6.50
CA GLN A 193 2.54 -4.07 7.84
C GLN A 193 1.11 -4.34 8.29
N ALA A 194 0.55 -5.37 7.67
CA ALA A 194 -0.82 -5.84 7.86
C ALA A 194 -0.91 -7.34 7.59
N GLY A 195 -2.06 -7.94 7.82
CA GLY A 195 -2.34 -9.31 7.42
C GLY A 195 -2.46 -9.44 5.89
N SER A 196 -2.29 -10.66 5.42
CA SER A 196 -2.52 -11.03 4.03
C SER A 196 -3.34 -12.30 3.94
N THR A 197 -4.10 -12.42 2.85
CA THR A 197 -4.84 -13.63 2.52
C THR A 197 -4.02 -14.60 1.65
N ARG A 198 -2.83 -14.20 1.22
CA ARG A 198 -1.93 -15.06 0.48
C ARG A 198 -1.38 -16.15 1.40
N ILE A 199 -1.42 -17.39 0.92
CA ILE A 199 -1.03 -18.55 1.73
C ILE A 199 0.48 -18.61 2.02
N ASP A 200 1.30 -18.07 1.14
CA ASP A 200 2.76 -17.97 1.29
C ASP A 200 3.18 -16.86 2.27
N ALA A 201 2.28 -15.92 2.57
CA ALA A 201 2.59 -14.80 3.44
C ALA A 201 2.47 -15.16 4.92
N LYS A 202 3.58 -15.13 5.63
CA LYS A 202 3.61 -15.35 7.08
C LYS A 202 2.97 -14.19 7.82
N LEU A 203 1.85 -14.42 8.50
CA LEU A 203 1.13 -13.39 9.27
C LEU A 203 2.02 -12.70 10.31
N GLU A 204 2.93 -13.43 10.95
CA GLU A 204 3.87 -12.89 11.93
C GLU A 204 4.71 -11.74 11.38
N LEU A 205 5.11 -11.81 10.12
CA LEU A 205 5.91 -10.76 9.46
C LEU A 205 5.11 -9.48 9.17
N GLY A 206 3.77 -9.55 9.24
CA GLY A 206 2.87 -8.41 9.04
C GLY A 206 2.50 -7.68 10.33
N ARG A 207 3.00 -8.10 11.49
CA ARG A 207 2.63 -7.47 12.77
C ARG A 207 3.24 -6.08 12.93
N PRO A 208 2.42 -5.04 13.17
CA PRO A 208 2.93 -3.67 13.38
C PRO A 208 3.95 -3.56 14.50
N ALA A 209 3.86 -4.38 15.55
CA ALA A 209 4.80 -4.37 16.67
C ALA A 209 6.28 -4.51 16.24
N LEU A 210 6.57 -5.14 15.10
CA LEU A 210 7.92 -5.23 14.53
C LEU A 210 8.52 -3.84 14.21
N LEU A 211 7.67 -2.85 13.94
CA LEU A 211 8.13 -1.50 13.60
C LEU A 211 8.64 -0.71 14.81
N ASP A 212 8.40 -1.18 16.03
CA ASP A 212 8.89 -0.50 17.25
C ASP A 212 10.41 -0.32 17.24
N ASP A 213 11.15 -1.32 16.79
CA ASP A 213 12.60 -1.25 16.69
C ASP A 213 13.06 -0.18 15.70
N ILE A 214 12.31 0.02 14.61
CA ILE A 214 12.59 1.04 13.61
C ILE A 214 12.39 2.44 14.21
N GLY A 215 11.27 2.66 14.89
CA GLY A 215 10.98 3.96 15.53
C GLY A 215 11.95 4.30 16.66
N ARG A 216 12.53 3.31 17.30
CA ARG A 216 13.57 3.51 18.33
C ARG A 216 14.92 3.88 17.76
N GLU A 217 15.28 3.30 16.62
CA GLU A 217 16.58 3.51 15.95
C GLU A 217 16.58 4.75 15.05
N PHE A 218 15.51 4.95 14.27
CA PHE A 218 15.42 5.98 13.21
C PHE A 218 14.37 7.04 13.56
N ARG A 219 14.70 7.93 14.50
CA ARG A 219 13.76 8.92 15.07
C ARG A 219 13.31 9.99 14.08
N ASP A 220 14.13 10.25 13.06
CA ASP A 220 13.87 11.26 12.03
C ASP A 220 13.28 10.67 10.75
N LEU A 221 13.19 9.33 10.65
CA LEU A 221 12.62 8.65 9.50
C LEU A 221 11.09 8.66 9.58
N THR A 222 10.43 9.27 8.62
CA THR A 222 8.97 9.16 8.50
C THR A 222 8.58 7.75 8.09
N VAL A 223 7.80 7.07 8.94
CA VAL A 223 7.31 5.71 8.71
C VAL A 223 5.79 5.72 8.57
N ILE A 224 5.28 5.11 7.51
CA ILE A 224 3.85 5.00 7.22
C ILE A 224 3.45 3.52 7.29
N ILE A 225 2.56 3.20 8.22
CA ILE A 225 2.02 1.85 8.39
C ILE A 225 0.88 1.67 7.37
N ALA A 226 1.10 0.84 6.37
CA ALA A 226 0.06 0.55 5.38
C ALA A 226 -1.12 -0.20 6.01
N HIS A 227 -2.34 0.06 5.50
CA HIS A 227 -3.60 -0.58 5.91
C HIS A 227 -3.92 -0.43 7.40
N CYS A 228 -3.34 0.58 8.04
CA CYS A 228 -3.46 0.81 9.50
C CYS A 228 -3.22 -0.46 10.34
N GLY A 229 -2.34 -1.34 9.86
CA GLY A 229 -1.96 -2.57 10.55
C GLY A 229 -3.03 -3.66 10.62
N LEU A 230 -4.12 -3.60 9.83
CA LEU A 230 -5.21 -4.59 9.86
C LEU A 230 -4.68 -6.04 9.75
N PRO A 231 -5.08 -7.00 10.61
CA PRO A 231 -6.09 -6.91 11.67
C PRO A 231 -5.58 -6.39 13.04
N TRP A 232 -4.30 -6.09 13.18
CA TRP A 232 -3.68 -5.64 14.46
C TRP A 232 -3.71 -4.10 14.60
N VAL A 233 -4.88 -3.51 14.34
CA VAL A 233 -5.07 -2.04 14.34
C VAL A 233 -4.61 -1.39 15.64
N ASP A 234 -4.83 -2.04 16.78
CA ASP A 234 -4.43 -1.53 18.09
C ASP A 234 -2.91 -1.42 18.25
N GLU A 235 -2.15 -2.36 17.69
CA GLU A 235 -0.68 -2.26 17.66
C GLU A 235 -0.24 -1.05 16.82
N ALA A 236 -0.85 -0.86 15.65
CA ALA A 236 -0.56 0.29 14.80
C ALA A 236 -0.87 1.61 15.52
N LEU A 237 -2.07 1.77 16.09
CA LEU A 237 -2.45 2.97 16.82
C LEU A 237 -1.50 3.25 18.00
N PHE A 238 -1.08 2.19 18.71
CA PHE A 238 -0.13 2.36 19.80
C PHE A 238 1.25 2.84 19.34
N LEU A 239 1.72 2.36 18.19
CA LEU A 239 2.95 2.85 17.56
C LEU A 239 2.86 4.32 17.14
N LEU A 240 1.71 4.75 16.61
CA LEU A 240 1.48 6.15 16.27
C LEU A 240 1.51 7.06 17.51
N THR A 241 1.03 6.54 18.64
CA THR A 241 1.10 7.24 19.94
C THR A 241 2.54 7.34 20.44
N LYS A 242 3.30 6.24 20.33
CA LYS A 242 4.64 6.11 20.88
C LYS A 242 5.70 6.88 20.06
N HIS A 243 5.59 6.85 18.72
CA HIS A 243 6.58 7.41 17.81
C HIS A 243 6.02 8.64 17.08
N PRO A 244 6.59 9.84 17.29
CA PRO A 244 6.08 11.08 16.68
C PRO A 244 6.18 11.08 15.15
N ASN A 245 7.12 10.34 14.57
CA ASN A 245 7.40 10.22 13.14
C ASN A 245 6.65 9.07 12.46
N PHE A 246 5.71 8.40 13.16
CA PHE A 246 4.89 7.33 12.60
C PHE A 246 3.51 7.83 12.22
N TYR A 247 3.04 7.34 11.07
CA TYR A 247 1.75 7.61 10.45
C TYR A 247 1.12 6.29 10.01
N ALA A 248 -0.16 6.31 9.66
CA ALA A 248 -0.84 5.17 9.05
C ALA A 248 -1.77 5.63 7.93
N GLU A 249 -2.01 4.75 6.94
CA GLU A 249 -3.00 5.01 5.91
C GLU A 249 -4.10 3.95 5.94
N LEU A 250 -5.29 4.35 5.50
CA LEU A 250 -6.55 3.63 5.73
C LEU A 250 -6.89 2.62 4.64
N SER A 251 -6.10 2.47 3.59
CA SER A 251 -6.41 1.53 2.51
C SER A 251 -6.69 0.13 3.06
N TYR A 252 -7.48 -0.66 2.37
CA TYR A 252 -7.99 -1.93 2.84
C TYR A 252 -8.84 -1.84 4.12
N LEU A 253 -8.38 -1.19 5.19
CA LEU A 253 -9.18 -1.00 6.40
C LEU A 253 -10.49 -0.25 6.09
N ILE A 254 -10.41 0.88 5.39
CA ILE A 254 -11.59 1.68 5.03
C ILE A 254 -12.59 0.90 4.17
N ALA A 255 -12.11 -0.03 3.35
CA ALA A 255 -12.97 -0.86 2.51
C ALA A 255 -13.74 -1.90 3.33
N THR A 256 -13.11 -2.46 4.38
CA THR A 256 -13.70 -3.50 5.23
C THR A 256 -14.67 -2.97 6.28
N LEU A 257 -14.50 -1.72 6.71
CA LEU A 257 -15.39 -1.08 7.69
C LEU A 257 -16.70 -0.62 7.06
N THR A 258 -17.79 -0.71 7.79
CA THR A 258 -19.00 0.06 7.47
C THR A 258 -18.75 1.56 7.70
N ARG A 259 -19.62 2.45 7.20
CA ARG A 259 -19.50 3.90 7.49
C ARG A 259 -19.55 4.17 8.99
N ARG A 260 -20.42 3.47 9.73
CA ARG A 260 -20.51 3.56 11.17
C ARG A 260 -19.23 3.10 11.87
N ASP A 261 -18.67 1.98 11.46
CA ASP A 261 -17.42 1.48 12.07
C ASP A 261 -16.26 2.41 11.78
N LEU A 262 -16.20 3.02 10.60
CA LEU A 262 -15.21 4.04 10.26
C LEU A 262 -15.38 5.29 11.14
N PHE A 263 -16.62 5.76 11.35
CA PHE A 263 -16.90 6.87 12.25
C PHE A 263 -16.43 6.58 13.68
N LEU A 264 -16.76 5.39 14.20
CA LEU A 264 -16.34 4.96 15.53
C LEU A 264 -14.82 4.79 15.62
N PHE A 265 -14.17 4.32 14.56
CA PHE A 265 -12.71 4.22 14.48
C PHE A 265 -12.05 5.60 14.59
N LEU A 266 -12.52 6.59 13.83
CA LEU A 266 -11.99 7.96 13.91
C LEU A 266 -12.19 8.58 15.29
N HIS A 267 -13.35 8.36 15.92
CA HIS A 267 -13.61 8.77 17.30
C HIS A 267 -12.73 8.05 18.32
N ARG A 268 -12.34 6.81 18.07
CA ARG A 268 -11.43 6.05 18.94
C ARG A 268 -10.00 6.56 18.88
N CYS A 269 -9.56 7.10 17.75
CA CYS A 269 -8.20 7.62 17.59
C CYS A 269 -7.91 8.73 18.60
N GLU A 270 -8.75 9.76 18.70
CA GLU A 270 -8.54 10.92 19.57
C GLU A 270 -8.38 10.56 21.06
N PRO A 271 -9.27 9.79 21.71
CA PRO A 271 -9.10 9.35 23.09
C PRO A 271 -7.90 8.41 23.29
N ALA A 272 -7.50 7.67 22.26
CA ALA A 272 -6.33 6.79 22.30
C ALA A 272 -5.00 7.56 22.10
N PHE A 273 -5.02 8.89 22.13
CA PHE A 273 -3.86 9.76 21.92
C PHE A 273 -3.24 9.66 20.52
N VAL A 274 -4.02 9.27 19.52
CA VAL A 274 -3.61 9.26 18.11
C VAL A 274 -4.22 10.47 17.40
N PRO A 275 -3.45 11.52 17.13
CA PRO A 275 -3.96 12.66 16.39
C PRO A 275 -4.39 12.22 14.98
N LEU A 276 -5.56 12.67 14.51
CA LEU A 276 -6.05 12.37 13.17
C LEU A 276 -5.14 12.92 12.06
N GLU A 277 -4.26 13.85 12.39
CA GLU A 277 -3.17 14.34 11.52
C GLU A 277 -2.16 13.25 11.13
N LYS A 278 -2.14 12.14 11.86
CA LYS A 278 -1.28 10.98 11.57
C LYS A 278 -1.95 9.93 10.70
N ILE A 279 -3.18 10.18 10.29
CA ILE A 279 -3.97 9.25 9.47
C ILE A 279 -4.09 9.81 8.06
N PHE A 280 -3.90 8.95 7.06
CA PHE A 280 -4.01 9.30 5.63
C PHE A 280 -5.08 8.46 4.95
N PHE A 281 -5.73 9.02 3.95
CA PHE A 281 -6.59 8.29 3.05
C PHE A 281 -5.75 7.50 2.05
N GLY A 282 -6.16 6.28 1.75
CA GLY A 282 -5.61 5.43 0.71
C GLY A 282 -6.65 4.42 0.24
N THR A 283 -6.51 3.91 -0.98
CA THR A 283 -7.48 2.98 -1.56
C THR A 283 -6.97 1.57 -1.76
N ASP A 284 -5.67 1.38 -1.93
CA ASP A 284 -5.05 0.13 -2.41
C ASP A 284 -5.57 -0.27 -3.80
N TYR A 285 -5.94 0.73 -4.62
CA TYR A 285 -6.41 0.51 -5.99
C TYR A 285 -5.28 -0.06 -6.86
N PRO A 286 -5.51 -1.03 -7.74
CA PRO A 286 -6.77 -1.72 -8.04
C PRO A 286 -7.02 -2.96 -7.16
N GLY A 287 -6.31 -3.09 -6.04
CA GLY A 287 -6.48 -4.20 -5.13
C GLY A 287 -7.95 -4.42 -4.78
N PHE A 288 -8.37 -5.66 -4.72
CA PHE A 288 -9.72 -6.06 -4.37
C PHE A 288 -10.86 -5.37 -5.17
N LEU A 289 -10.55 -4.73 -6.30
CA LEU A 289 -11.49 -3.98 -7.15
C LEU A 289 -12.23 -2.86 -6.38
N TYR A 290 -11.57 -2.25 -5.42
CA TYR A 290 -12.14 -1.12 -4.68
C TYR A 290 -12.29 0.09 -5.61
N ASP A 291 -13.45 0.73 -5.50
CA ASP A 291 -13.77 1.96 -6.21
C ASP A 291 -13.26 3.16 -5.39
N PRO A 292 -12.25 3.91 -5.86
CA PRO A 292 -11.68 5.03 -5.12
C PRO A 292 -12.70 6.11 -4.76
N VAL A 293 -13.66 6.36 -5.64
CA VAL A 293 -14.72 7.35 -5.42
C VAL A 293 -15.63 6.93 -4.28
N LYS A 294 -16.03 5.65 -4.25
CA LYS A 294 -16.87 5.14 -3.15
C LYS A 294 -16.16 5.17 -1.80
N LEU A 295 -14.86 4.90 -1.77
CA LEU A 295 -14.09 4.98 -0.52
C LEU A 295 -13.93 6.43 -0.05
N ARG A 296 -13.63 7.36 -0.98
CA ARG A 296 -13.63 8.80 -0.70
C ARG A 296 -14.97 9.25 -0.14
N ASP A 297 -16.07 8.93 -0.81
CA ASP A 297 -17.43 9.35 -0.42
C ASP A 297 -17.83 8.70 0.92
N LYS A 298 -17.33 7.49 1.22
CA LYS A 298 -17.53 6.87 2.54
C LYS A 298 -16.87 7.68 3.65
N LEU A 299 -15.63 8.14 3.46
CA LEU A 299 -14.92 8.97 4.44
C LEU A 299 -15.59 10.33 4.59
N MET A 300 -15.86 11.02 3.49
CA MET A 300 -16.43 12.36 3.53
C MET A 300 -17.87 12.39 4.08
N GLY A 301 -18.64 11.30 3.88
CA GLY A 301 -19.97 11.12 4.43
C GLY A 301 -20.02 10.51 5.85
N VAL A 302 -18.88 10.32 6.50
CA VAL A 302 -18.81 9.57 7.78
C VAL A 302 -19.67 10.21 8.89
N ASN A 303 -19.83 11.53 8.89
CA ASN A 303 -20.60 12.26 9.87
C ASN A 303 -22.13 12.05 9.79
N GLU A 304 -22.64 11.39 8.75
CA GLU A 304 -24.04 10.96 8.70
C GLU A 304 -24.38 9.99 9.85
N GLU A 305 -23.36 9.32 10.41
CA GLU A 305 -23.51 8.40 11.54
C GLU A 305 -23.54 9.09 12.92
N ALA A 306 -23.13 10.37 13.02
CA ALA A 306 -22.99 11.08 14.28
C ALA A 306 -24.26 11.06 15.15
N ALA A 307 -25.40 11.38 14.56
CA ALA A 307 -26.70 11.36 15.26
C ALA A 307 -27.13 9.94 15.64
N VAL A 308 -26.81 8.95 14.80
CA VAL A 308 -27.18 7.54 15.00
C VAL A 308 -26.50 6.96 16.24
N VAL A 309 -25.23 7.32 16.45
CA VAL A 309 -24.45 6.81 17.59
C VAL A 309 -24.34 7.81 18.75
N SER A 310 -25.01 8.95 18.65
CA SER A 310 -25.03 10.02 19.67
C SER A 310 -23.62 10.51 20.06
N LEU A 311 -22.75 10.67 19.08
CA LEU A 311 -21.42 11.26 19.22
C LEU A 311 -21.33 12.56 18.40
N PRO A 312 -20.43 13.50 18.76
CA PRO A 312 -20.25 14.71 17.96
C PRO A 312 -19.69 14.36 16.58
N PRO A 313 -19.97 15.17 15.53
CA PRO A 313 -19.36 14.96 14.22
C PRO A 313 -17.84 15.15 14.30
N VAL A 314 -17.10 14.37 13.50
CA VAL A 314 -15.68 14.62 13.27
C VAL A 314 -15.52 15.97 12.58
N PRO A 315 -14.66 16.89 13.08
CA PRO A 315 -14.49 18.20 12.46
C PRO A 315 -14.11 18.11 10.98
N ALA A 316 -14.73 18.93 10.14
CA ALA A 316 -14.50 18.90 8.69
C ALA A 316 -13.01 19.07 8.35
N GLN A 317 -12.32 19.98 9.03
CA GLN A 317 -10.87 20.18 8.84
C GLN A 317 -10.04 18.90 9.09
N LYS A 318 -10.46 18.04 10.04
CA LYS A 318 -9.79 16.75 10.29
C LYS A 318 -10.05 15.76 9.15
N LEU A 319 -11.27 15.75 8.60
CA LEU A 319 -11.58 14.92 7.44
C LEU A 319 -10.81 15.38 6.19
N ASP A 320 -10.72 16.69 5.96
CA ASP A 320 -9.91 17.27 4.87
C ASP A 320 -8.42 16.92 5.07
N GLY A 321 -7.95 16.97 6.33
CA GLY A 321 -6.60 16.52 6.70
C GLY A 321 -6.35 15.07 6.28
N ILE A 322 -7.21 14.15 6.71
CA ILE A 322 -7.11 12.72 6.37
C ILE A 322 -7.18 12.53 4.86
N MET A 323 -8.07 13.27 4.17
CA MET A 323 -8.33 13.15 2.74
C MET A 323 -7.10 13.53 1.89
N GLY A 324 -6.17 14.32 2.42
CA GLY A 324 -4.96 14.62 1.66
C GLY A 324 -4.00 15.62 2.30
N ASP A 325 -4.47 16.61 3.08
CA ASP A 325 -3.58 17.68 3.55
C ASP A 325 -2.51 17.16 4.52
N ASN A 326 -2.82 16.14 5.33
CA ASN A 326 -1.85 15.48 6.20
C ASN A 326 -0.71 14.83 5.39
N PHE A 327 -1.08 14.13 4.32
CA PHE A 327 -0.09 13.45 3.48
C PHE A 327 0.70 14.45 2.61
N ALA A 328 0.03 15.50 2.13
CA ALA A 328 0.68 16.60 1.43
C ALA A 328 1.78 17.24 2.27
N ALA A 329 1.53 17.44 3.57
CA ALA A 329 2.52 17.97 4.51
C ALA A 329 3.76 17.05 4.63
N VAL A 330 3.55 15.74 4.68
CA VAL A 330 4.65 14.74 4.73
C VAL A 330 5.50 14.78 3.46
N LEU A 331 4.89 14.97 2.30
CA LEU A 331 5.60 15.03 1.01
C LEU A 331 6.10 16.43 0.65
N GLY A 332 5.83 17.45 1.45
CA GLY A 332 6.19 18.84 1.13
C GLY A 332 5.41 19.41 -0.07
N LEU A 333 4.22 18.88 -0.37
CA LEU A 333 3.38 19.32 -1.50
C LEU A 333 2.52 20.57 -1.19
N GLY A 334 2.56 21.10 0.01
CA GLY A 334 1.69 22.16 0.52
C GLY A 334 2.34 23.54 0.73
N GLY A 335 3.35 23.91 -0.03
CA GLY A 335 4.08 25.17 0.17
C GLY A 335 4.14 26.01 -1.12
N THR A 336 3.10 26.75 -1.44
CA THR A 336 3.20 27.98 -2.26
C THR A 336 2.42 29.08 -1.60
#